data_fb11762ea6a8c937325637b19c86b7e6
#
_entry.id   fb11762ea6a8c937325637b19c86b7e6
#
_cell.length_a   1.000
_cell.length_b   1.000
_cell.length_c   1.000
_cell.angle_alpha   90.00
_cell.angle_beta   90.00
_cell.angle_gamma   90.00
#
_symmetry.space_group_name_H-M   'P 1'
#
loop_
_entity.id
_entity.type
_entity.pdbx_description
1 polymer ?
#
loop_
_entity_poly.entity_id
_entity_poly.type
_entity_poly.pdbx_seq_one_letter_code
_entity_poly.pdbx_strand_id
1 'polypeptide(L)'
;MAFVVEDNAAIRESLVEALAELADVGTAGVASSEKSAIEWLCNPANEWDVAIVDLTLERGGSGFGVLSATRNRKPGRKVVVLTGSANPDVRRQCEALGSDGVFDKSIETDALIEYCQALPGPSGHG
;
A
#
# COMPACT_ATOMS: atom_id res chain seq x y z
N MET A 1 2.24 -11.10 2.08
CA MET A 1 0.82 -10.70 1.94
C MET A 1 0.70 -9.20 1.85
N ALA A 2 -0.07 -8.74 0.92
CA ALA A 2 -0.29 -7.30 0.69
C ALA A 2 -1.66 -6.88 1.19
N PHE A 3 -1.76 -5.65 1.64
CA PHE A 3 -3.04 -5.00 1.93
C PHE A 3 -3.19 -3.84 0.97
N VAL A 4 -4.32 -3.75 0.28
CA VAL A 4 -4.53 -2.75 -0.78
C VAL A 4 -5.59 -1.75 -0.35
N VAL A 5 -5.23 -0.47 -0.35
CA VAL A 5 -6.13 0.64 0.01
C VAL A 5 -6.41 1.45 -1.25
N GLU A 6 -7.59 1.26 -1.83
CA GLU A 6 -7.99 1.85 -3.10
C GLU A 6 -9.52 1.90 -3.15
N ASP A 7 -10.09 3.07 -3.41
CA ASP A 7 -11.55 3.22 -3.44
C ASP A 7 -12.19 2.75 -4.74
N ASN A 8 -11.47 2.72 -5.84
CA ASN A 8 -11.99 2.24 -7.12
C ASN A 8 -11.88 0.72 -7.18
N ALA A 9 -13.02 0.03 -7.22
CA ALA A 9 -13.06 -1.42 -7.18
C ALA A 9 -12.33 -2.07 -8.35
N ALA A 10 -12.47 -1.52 -9.56
CA ALA A 10 -11.82 -2.08 -10.74
C ALA A 10 -10.30 -1.98 -10.64
N ILE A 11 -9.79 -0.84 -10.19
CA ILE A 11 -8.35 -0.64 -10.01
C ILE A 11 -7.84 -1.57 -8.90
N ARG A 12 -8.59 -1.66 -7.81
CA ARG A 12 -8.24 -2.52 -6.67
C ARG A 12 -8.12 -3.98 -7.09
N GLU A 13 -9.11 -4.48 -7.84
CA GLU A 13 -9.11 -5.86 -8.31
C GLU A 13 -7.97 -6.14 -9.28
N SER A 14 -7.72 -5.21 -10.21
CA SER A 14 -6.61 -5.35 -11.15
C SER A 14 -5.27 -5.41 -10.43
N LEU A 15 -5.11 -4.60 -9.40
CA LEU A 15 -3.86 -4.58 -8.64
C LEU A 15 -3.67 -5.88 -7.86
N VAL A 16 -4.74 -6.38 -7.24
CA VAL A 16 -4.69 -7.66 -6.51
C VAL A 16 -4.27 -8.79 -7.45
N GLU A 17 -4.87 -8.84 -8.64
CA GLU A 17 -4.52 -9.85 -9.63
C GLU A 17 -3.08 -9.74 -10.10
N ALA A 18 -2.63 -8.52 -10.38
CA ALA A 18 -1.26 -8.30 -10.83
C ALA A 18 -0.24 -8.71 -9.78
N LEU A 19 -0.51 -8.39 -8.52
CA LEU A 19 0.38 -8.80 -7.42
C LEU A 19 0.48 -10.32 -7.32
N ALA A 20 -0.64 -11.01 -7.44
CA ALA A 20 -0.65 -12.46 -7.36
C ALA A 20 0.07 -13.11 -8.54
N GLU A 21 -0.17 -12.62 -9.74
CA GLU A 21 0.35 -13.23 -10.96
C GLU A 21 1.80 -12.86 -11.27
N LEU A 22 2.16 -11.59 -11.04
CA LEU A 22 3.45 -11.07 -11.45
C LEU A 22 4.47 -11.01 -10.34
N ALA A 23 4.04 -10.84 -9.10
CA ALA A 23 4.93 -10.71 -7.96
C ALA A 23 4.82 -11.89 -6.99
N ASP A 24 3.91 -12.81 -7.22
CA ASP A 24 3.63 -13.94 -6.33
C ASP A 24 3.31 -13.46 -4.90
N VAL A 25 2.57 -12.37 -4.81
CA VAL A 25 2.18 -11.76 -3.54
C VAL A 25 0.67 -11.90 -3.38
N GLY A 26 0.25 -12.63 -2.35
CA GLY A 26 -1.17 -12.78 -2.03
C GLY A 26 -1.69 -11.56 -1.30
N THR A 27 -3.01 -11.38 -1.31
CA THR A 27 -3.67 -10.25 -0.67
C THR A 27 -4.25 -10.67 0.67
N ALA A 28 -3.83 -9.98 1.73
CA ALA A 28 -4.36 -10.22 3.08
C ALA A 28 -5.72 -9.55 3.27
N GLY A 29 -5.97 -8.45 2.57
CA GLY A 29 -7.22 -7.74 2.63
C GLY A 29 -7.20 -6.48 1.79
N VAL A 30 -8.34 -5.81 1.71
CA VAL A 30 -8.50 -4.57 0.97
C VAL A 30 -9.34 -3.58 1.77
N ALA A 31 -9.18 -2.29 1.47
CA ALA A 31 -10.01 -1.26 2.06
C ALA A 31 -10.26 -0.16 1.03
N SER A 32 -11.41 0.48 1.13
CA SER A 32 -11.78 1.58 0.23
C SER A 32 -11.77 2.93 0.92
N SER A 33 -11.57 2.97 2.23
CA SER A 33 -11.60 4.21 2.99
C SER A 33 -10.43 4.30 3.96
N GLU A 34 -10.14 5.53 4.38
CA GLU A 34 -9.11 5.78 5.38
C GLU A 34 -9.41 5.04 6.68
N LYS A 35 -10.64 5.14 7.15
CA LYS A 35 -11.04 4.55 8.43
C LYS A 35 -10.87 3.03 8.42
N SER A 36 -11.41 2.36 7.40
CA SER A 36 -11.34 0.90 7.34
C SER A 36 -9.90 0.42 7.17
N ALA A 37 -9.09 1.17 6.43
CA ALA A 37 -7.67 0.84 6.24
C ALA A 37 -6.93 0.91 7.58
N ILE A 38 -7.12 1.99 8.33
CA ILE A 38 -6.44 2.18 9.61
C ILE A 38 -6.87 1.10 10.60
N GLU A 39 -8.16 0.82 10.67
CA GLU A 39 -8.67 -0.20 11.58
C GLU A 39 -8.03 -1.57 11.31
N TRP A 40 -7.90 -1.92 10.05
CA TRP A 40 -7.32 -3.22 9.70
C TRP A 40 -5.81 -3.25 9.91
N LEU A 41 -5.10 -2.25 9.39
CA LEU A 41 -3.63 -2.23 9.43
C LEU A 41 -3.07 -2.08 10.83
N CYS A 42 -3.78 -1.38 11.70
CA CYS A 42 -3.34 -1.16 13.08
C CYS A 42 -3.84 -2.23 14.05
N ASN A 43 -4.60 -3.21 13.58
CA ASN A 43 -5.06 -4.31 14.41
C ASN A 43 -3.89 -5.30 14.60
N PRO A 44 -3.43 -5.52 15.85
CA PRO A 44 -2.27 -6.39 16.08
C PRO A 44 -2.52 -7.86 15.73
N ALA A 45 -3.77 -8.27 15.56
CA ALA A 45 -4.09 -9.64 15.14
C ALA A 45 -3.87 -9.86 13.65
N ASN A 46 -3.76 -8.79 12.85
CA ASN A 46 -3.61 -8.91 11.40
C ASN A 46 -2.13 -8.92 11.00
N GLU A 47 -1.78 -9.84 10.11
CA GLU A 47 -0.42 -9.95 9.57
C GLU A 47 -0.39 -9.46 8.14
N TRP A 48 0.65 -8.69 7.80
CA TRP A 48 0.84 -8.17 6.45
C TRP A 48 2.31 -7.76 6.26
N ASP A 49 2.75 -7.75 5.01
CA ASP A 49 4.15 -7.43 4.68
C ASP A 49 4.25 -6.09 3.97
N VAL A 50 3.29 -5.74 3.14
CA VAL A 50 3.28 -4.48 2.40
C VAL A 50 1.85 -3.95 2.32
N ALA A 51 1.71 -2.64 2.52
CA ALA A 51 0.45 -1.94 2.28
C ALA A 51 0.64 -1.01 1.10
N ILE A 52 -0.28 -1.06 0.15
CA ILE A 52 -0.27 -0.20 -1.03
C ILE A 52 -1.44 0.75 -0.89
N VAL A 53 -1.14 2.05 -0.83
CA VAL A 53 -2.10 3.07 -0.40
C VAL A 53 -2.29 4.13 -1.47
N ASP A 54 -3.54 4.34 -1.89
CA ASP A 54 -3.91 5.49 -2.70
C ASP A 54 -4.09 6.70 -1.79
N LEU A 55 -3.68 7.87 -2.25
CA LEU A 55 -3.80 9.09 -1.45
C LEU A 55 -5.20 9.69 -1.47
N THR A 56 -5.98 9.44 -2.53
CA THR A 56 -7.35 9.93 -2.64
C THR A 56 -8.31 8.80 -2.37
N LEU A 57 -9.04 8.88 -1.27
CA LEU A 57 -9.97 7.85 -0.83
C LEU A 57 -11.37 8.41 -0.73
N GLU A 58 -12.37 7.51 -0.68
CA GLU A 58 -13.77 7.93 -0.61
C GLU A 58 -14.10 8.63 0.71
N ARG A 59 -15.20 9.36 0.71
CA ARG A 59 -15.73 10.06 1.89
C ARG A 59 -14.77 11.10 2.45
N GLY A 60 -14.00 11.72 1.55
CA GLY A 60 -13.06 12.75 1.98
C GLY A 60 -11.84 12.23 2.73
N GLY A 61 -11.67 10.91 2.81
CA GLY A 61 -10.52 10.32 3.45
C GLY A 61 -9.26 10.49 2.63
N SER A 62 -8.13 10.23 3.26
CA SER A 62 -6.82 10.44 2.66
C SER A 62 -5.86 9.33 2.99
N GLY A 63 -5.06 8.93 2.00
CA GLY A 63 -3.96 8.02 2.22
C GLY A 63 -2.88 8.60 3.15
N PHE A 64 -2.79 9.92 3.24
CA PHE A 64 -1.87 10.55 4.20
C PHE A 64 -2.21 10.14 5.63
N GLY A 65 -3.51 10.04 5.96
CA GLY A 65 -3.93 9.57 7.27
C GLY A 65 -3.53 8.13 7.53
N VAL A 66 -3.61 7.29 6.50
CA VAL A 66 -3.18 5.89 6.60
C VAL A 66 -1.67 5.82 6.83
N LEU A 67 -0.88 6.62 6.12
CA LEU A 67 0.58 6.67 6.32
C LEU A 67 0.92 7.09 7.75
N SER A 68 0.26 8.13 8.24
CA SER A 68 0.50 8.62 9.59
C SER A 68 0.17 7.55 10.65
N ALA A 69 -0.94 6.85 10.48
CA ALA A 69 -1.38 5.82 11.42
C ALA A 69 -0.47 4.59 11.42
N THR A 70 0.18 4.29 10.28
CA THR A 70 1.04 3.11 10.16
C THR A 70 2.52 3.43 10.29
N ARG A 71 2.87 4.64 10.69
CA ARG A 71 4.27 5.09 10.76
C ARG A 71 5.12 4.23 11.70
N ASN A 72 4.57 3.80 12.82
CA ASN A 72 5.28 3.02 13.84
C ASN A 72 5.06 1.52 13.69
N ARG A 73 4.95 1.04 12.48
CA ARG A 73 4.69 -0.36 12.19
C ARG A 73 5.90 -1.25 12.55
N LYS A 74 5.66 -2.55 12.58
CA LYS A 74 6.71 -3.53 12.85
C LYS A 74 7.83 -3.43 11.81
N PRO A 75 9.08 -3.65 12.22
CA PRO A 75 10.19 -3.71 11.26
C PRO A 75 9.93 -4.75 10.17
N GLY A 76 10.30 -4.41 8.95
CA GLY A 76 10.09 -5.29 7.81
C GLY A 76 8.77 -5.07 7.09
N ARG A 77 7.80 -4.41 7.72
CA ARG A 77 6.56 -4.05 7.04
C ARG A 77 6.77 -2.79 6.22
N LYS A 78 6.36 -2.83 4.96
CA LYS A 78 6.54 -1.69 4.04
C LYS A 78 5.19 -1.05 3.74
N VAL A 79 5.20 0.27 3.61
CA VAL A 79 4.03 1.02 3.18
C VAL A 79 4.43 1.86 1.99
N VAL A 80 3.79 1.62 0.86
CA VAL A 80 4.08 2.33 -0.38
C VAL A 80 2.81 3.00 -0.90
N VAL A 81 3.00 4.06 -1.66
CA VAL A 81 1.90 4.86 -2.20
C VAL A 81 1.81 4.64 -3.70
N LEU A 82 0.58 4.44 -4.18
CA LEU A 82 0.29 4.39 -5.61
C LEU A 82 -0.75 5.47 -5.89
N THR A 83 -0.35 6.55 -6.53
CA THR A 83 -1.20 7.74 -6.70
C THR A 83 -1.11 8.32 -8.10
N GLY A 84 -2.20 8.93 -8.56
CA GLY A 84 -2.20 9.68 -9.82
C GLY A 84 -1.54 11.05 -9.73
N SER A 85 -1.10 11.46 -8.55
CA SER A 85 -0.54 12.79 -8.31
C SER A 85 0.86 12.73 -7.72
N ALA A 86 1.73 11.89 -8.27
CA ALA A 86 3.07 11.64 -7.73
C ALA A 86 4.07 12.75 -8.12
N ASN A 87 3.78 13.99 -7.77
CA ASN A 87 4.70 15.11 -7.99
C ASN A 87 5.72 15.21 -6.85
N PRO A 88 6.78 16.04 -7.00
CA PRO A 88 7.82 16.14 -5.97
C PRO A 88 7.31 16.53 -4.59
N ASP A 89 6.31 17.40 -4.49
CA ASP A 89 5.75 17.80 -3.19
C ASP A 89 5.05 16.64 -2.51
N VAL A 90 4.25 15.89 -3.27
CA VAL A 90 3.55 14.71 -2.76
C VAL A 90 4.56 13.67 -2.30
N ARG A 91 5.61 13.44 -3.07
CA ARG A 91 6.65 12.47 -2.71
C ARG A 91 7.32 12.86 -1.39
N ARG A 92 7.64 14.14 -1.21
CA ARG A 92 8.23 14.62 0.06
C ARG A 92 7.30 14.44 1.23
N GLN A 93 6.01 14.74 1.06
CA GLN A 93 5.02 14.56 2.12
C GLN A 93 4.89 13.09 2.54
N CYS A 94 4.86 12.20 1.56
CA CYS A 94 4.76 10.77 1.84
C CYS A 94 5.98 10.26 2.58
N GLU A 95 7.17 10.67 2.16
CA GLU A 95 8.41 10.27 2.83
C GLU A 95 8.45 10.79 4.26
N ALA A 96 8.02 12.03 4.48
CA ALA A 96 7.96 12.62 5.83
C ALA A 96 7.01 11.85 6.73
N LEU A 97 5.98 11.23 6.18
CA LEU A 97 5.02 10.41 6.93
C LEU A 97 5.44 8.95 7.04
N GLY A 98 6.62 8.60 6.52
CA GLY A 98 7.19 7.28 6.71
C GLY A 98 6.92 6.28 5.59
N SER A 99 6.49 6.73 4.41
CA SER A 99 6.31 5.79 3.29
C SER A 99 7.66 5.28 2.81
N ASP A 100 7.68 4.05 2.33
CA ASP A 100 8.89 3.41 1.79
C ASP A 100 9.05 3.65 0.31
N GLY A 101 8.03 4.14 -0.36
CA GLY A 101 8.11 4.47 -1.78
C GLY A 101 6.82 5.13 -2.26
N VAL A 102 6.92 5.84 -3.38
CA VAL A 102 5.78 6.49 -4.02
C VAL A 102 5.83 6.18 -5.51
N PHE A 103 4.73 5.66 -6.04
CA PHE A 103 4.64 5.25 -7.44
C PHE A 103 3.50 5.99 -8.13
N ASP A 104 3.73 6.40 -9.37
CA ASP A 104 2.72 7.06 -10.20
C ASP A 104 1.81 6.01 -10.82
N LYS A 105 0.51 6.16 -10.61
CA LYS A 105 -0.52 5.22 -11.06
C LYS A 105 -0.54 5.04 -12.58
N SER A 106 -0.21 6.10 -13.32
CA SER A 106 -0.31 6.06 -14.78
C SER A 106 0.93 5.51 -15.46
N ILE A 107 2.11 5.58 -14.82
CA ILE A 107 3.36 5.19 -15.48
C ILE A 107 4.26 4.27 -14.66
N GLU A 108 4.02 4.10 -13.37
CA GLU A 108 4.93 3.36 -12.50
C GLU A 108 4.32 2.10 -11.86
N THR A 109 3.17 1.64 -12.37
CA THR A 109 2.56 0.43 -11.82
C THR A 109 3.49 -0.78 -11.95
N ASP A 110 4.21 -0.89 -13.06
CA ASP A 110 5.17 -1.98 -13.24
C ASP A 110 6.30 -1.90 -12.21
N ALA A 111 6.77 -0.69 -11.92
CA ALA A 111 7.81 -0.50 -10.91
C ALA A 111 7.32 -0.91 -9.52
N LEU A 112 6.05 -0.64 -9.21
CA LEU A 112 5.44 -1.08 -7.95
C LEU A 112 5.41 -2.60 -7.87
N ILE A 113 5.01 -3.27 -8.94
CA ILE A 113 4.97 -4.74 -8.98
C ILE A 113 6.38 -5.30 -8.76
N GLU A 114 7.38 -4.73 -9.44
CA GLU A 114 8.78 -5.14 -9.25
C GLU A 114 9.25 -4.93 -7.82
N TYR A 115 8.85 -3.83 -7.21
CA TYR A 115 9.17 -3.55 -5.82
C TYR A 115 8.61 -4.66 -4.91
N CYS A 116 7.36 -5.03 -5.11
CA CYS A 116 6.72 -6.07 -4.30
C CYS A 116 7.36 -7.43 -4.55
N GLN A 117 7.75 -7.71 -5.79
CA GLN A 117 8.40 -8.96 -6.15
C GLN A 117 9.75 -9.11 -5.43
N ALA A 118 10.44 -8.00 -5.20
CA ALA A 118 11.75 -8.00 -4.56
C ALA A 118 11.69 -8.07 -3.03
N LEU A 119 10.50 -7.97 -2.43
CA LEU A 119 10.38 -8.04 -0.99
C LEU A 119 10.71 -9.44 -0.48
N PRO A 120 11.24 -9.56 0.75
CA PRO A 120 11.47 -10.86 1.35
C PRO A 120 10.19 -11.66 1.42
N GLY A 121 10.28 -12.97 1.30
CA GLY A 121 9.13 -13.84 1.44
C GLY A 121 8.52 -13.75 2.84
N PRO A 122 7.40 -14.45 3.07
CA PRO A 122 6.74 -14.44 4.36
C PRO A 122 7.72 -14.79 5.48
N SER A 123 7.45 -14.24 6.63
CA SER A 123 8.33 -14.43 7.77
C SER A 123 8.52 -15.93 8.07
N GLY A 124 9.67 -16.27 8.52
CA GLY A 124 10.00 -17.65 8.77
C GLY A 124 10.51 -18.36 7.55
N HIS A 125 10.43 -17.76 6.44
CA HIS A 125 10.92 -18.26 5.21
C HIS A 125 12.33 -17.76 5.00
N GLY A 126 13.20 -18.43 5.44
CA GLY A 126 14.56 -17.97 5.31
C GLY A 126 14.89 -17.66 3.87
#